data_7bcb7f1f3d3beab163e69aedae1e8a42
#
_entry.id   7bcb7f1f3d3beab163e69aedae1e8a42
#
_cell.length_a   1.000
_cell.length_b   1.000
_cell.length_c   1.000
_cell.angle_alpha   90.00
_cell.angle_beta   90.00
_cell.angle_gamma   90.00
#
_symmetry.space_group_name_H-M   'P 1'
#
loop_
_entity.id
_entity.type
_entity.pdbx_description
1 polymer ?
#
loop_
_entity_poly.entity_id
_entity_poly.type
_entity_poly.pdbx_seq_one_letter_code
_entity_poly.pdbx_strand_id
1 'polypeptide(L)'
;MITLPDYHVLEKAVGYLKEVPYDVTPQSLYNASSLYDTLIADPTSPVNECYDLKVYQHFIDNGKHARKEAEQLGRSLHDFAIYKEMNKYLKQFNPLTVVGVMGGHQLKRTDTTFKEIVLLSKRLTELGSLMVSGGGPGAMEATHLGAWLAGRTNEEVDEALKMLLPAPTFHDEGWITTALEVMRQFPQTKYHSLGIPTWLYGHEPPTPFATEIAKFFVNSVREDTILTVAYGGIIYTPGSAGTMQEVFQEAVQNHYMSFELSSPMIFLGKKFWTEEQPVYPFLQQLISMGKYKNLLLSLTDSDDEVVETLMDFRKNARMKS
;
A
#
# COMPACT_ATOMS: atom_id res chain seq x y z
N MET A 1 -0.16 27.27 -32.39
CA MET A 1 0.88 28.07 -31.73
C MET A 1 0.82 27.70 -30.25
N ILE A 2 1.83 27.01 -29.73
CA ILE A 2 1.87 26.69 -28.28
C ILE A 2 2.34 27.97 -27.61
N THR A 3 1.45 28.65 -26.90
CA THR A 3 1.82 29.74 -26.01
C THR A 3 2.62 29.16 -24.84
N LEU A 4 3.88 29.54 -24.74
CA LEU A 4 4.66 29.20 -23.54
C LEU A 4 3.99 29.77 -22.30
N PRO A 5 4.00 29.05 -21.17
CA PRO A 5 3.47 29.58 -19.91
C PRO A 5 4.11 30.91 -19.57
N ASP A 6 3.35 31.80 -18.92
CA ASP A 6 3.88 33.09 -18.47
C ASP A 6 5.11 32.86 -17.56
N TYR A 7 6.26 33.32 -17.99
CA TYR A 7 7.54 33.17 -17.27
C TYR A 7 7.47 33.68 -15.83
N HIS A 8 6.69 34.74 -15.56
CA HIS A 8 6.49 35.26 -14.21
C HIS A 8 5.76 34.30 -13.28
N VAL A 9 4.83 33.51 -13.80
CA VAL A 9 4.13 32.47 -13.00
C VAL A 9 5.11 31.36 -12.64
N LEU A 10 5.96 30.94 -13.59
CA LEU A 10 6.98 29.91 -13.36
C LEU A 10 8.06 30.40 -12.37
N GLU A 11 8.54 31.64 -12.49
CA GLU A 11 9.54 32.20 -11.56
C GLU A 11 9.00 32.27 -10.12
N LYS A 12 7.75 32.73 -9.93
CA LYS A 12 7.09 32.75 -8.62
C LYS A 12 6.89 31.34 -8.08
N ALA A 13 6.50 30.39 -8.92
CA ALA A 13 6.36 29.00 -8.53
C ALA A 13 7.71 28.41 -8.09
N VAL A 14 8.78 28.63 -8.85
CA VAL A 14 10.13 28.16 -8.49
C VAL A 14 10.61 28.72 -7.16
N GLY A 15 10.33 30.01 -6.87
CA GLY A 15 10.64 30.61 -5.56
C GLY A 15 9.93 29.91 -4.43
N TYR A 16 8.63 29.72 -4.56
CA TYR A 16 7.80 29.02 -3.56
C TYR A 16 8.24 27.56 -3.37
N LEU A 17 8.51 26.84 -4.45
CA LEU A 17 8.86 25.42 -4.41
C LEU A 17 10.23 25.13 -3.77
N LYS A 18 11.08 26.14 -3.58
CA LYS A 18 12.32 25.99 -2.79
C LYS A 18 12.09 26.00 -1.29
N GLU A 19 10.94 26.48 -0.82
CA GLU A 19 10.61 26.66 0.59
C GLU A 19 9.67 25.58 1.14
N VAL A 20 9.11 24.71 0.27
CA VAL A 20 8.22 23.63 0.72
C VAL A 20 9.02 22.54 1.47
N PRO A 21 8.44 21.89 2.49
CA PRO A 21 9.14 20.90 3.30
C PRO A 21 9.26 19.53 2.63
N TYR A 22 8.84 19.38 1.38
CA TYR A 22 8.94 18.13 0.63
C TYR A 22 9.81 18.28 -0.61
N ASP A 23 10.46 17.18 -1.01
CA ASP A 23 11.16 17.14 -2.29
C ASP A 23 10.13 17.16 -3.43
N VAL A 24 10.22 18.17 -4.28
CA VAL A 24 9.31 18.35 -5.44
C VAL A 24 9.59 17.35 -6.56
N THR A 25 10.81 16.83 -6.64
CA THR A 25 11.26 15.88 -7.68
C THR A 25 12.09 14.75 -7.10
N PRO A 26 11.52 13.93 -6.18
CA PRO A 26 12.25 12.85 -5.55
C PRO A 26 12.84 11.89 -6.61
N GLN A 27 14.09 11.49 -6.39
CA GLN A 27 14.85 10.63 -7.30
C GLN A 27 14.86 9.16 -6.85
N SER A 28 14.16 8.85 -5.78
CA SER A 28 13.96 7.51 -5.22
C SER A 28 12.61 7.44 -4.51
N LEU A 29 12.12 6.23 -4.27
CA LEU A 29 11.00 6.00 -3.37
C LEU A 29 11.40 6.31 -1.93
N TYR A 30 10.40 6.55 -1.08
CA TYR A 30 10.60 6.66 0.35
C TYR A 30 10.77 5.29 1.00
N ASN A 31 11.25 5.29 2.23
CA ASN A 31 11.32 4.16 3.14
C ASN A 31 11.23 4.66 4.58
N ALA A 32 11.31 3.75 5.56
CA ALA A 32 11.25 4.15 6.97
C ALA A 32 12.33 5.19 7.33
N SER A 33 13.55 5.05 6.79
CA SER A 33 14.65 5.97 7.11
C SER A 33 14.44 7.38 6.57
N SER A 34 13.75 7.54 5.44
CA SER A 34 13.46 8.85 4.86
C SER A 34 12.20 9.50 5.46
N LEU A 35 11.19 8.71 5.85
CA LEU A 35 9.95 9.26 6.41
C LEU A 35 10.04 9.52 7.92
N TYR A 36 10.78 8.68 8.65
CA TYR A 36 10.96 8.74 10.11
C TYR A 36 12.40 9.09 10.50
N ASP A 37 13.02 9.98 9.75
CA ASP A 37 14.43 10.38 9.80
C ASP A 37 14.90 10.74 11.22
N THR A 38 14.15 11.57 11.94
CA THR A 38 14.50 11.99 13.31
C THR A 38 14.40 10.84 14.30
N LEU A 39 13.37 9.98 14.20
CA LEU A 39 13.21 8.80 15.07
C LEU A 39 14.25 7.72 14.81
N ILE A 40 14.73 7.60 13.58
CA ILE A 40 15.84 6.69 13.25
C ILE A 40 17.15 7.20 13.84
N ALA A 41 17.38 8.52 13.79
CA ALA A 41 18.58 9.15 14.36
C ALA A 41 18.55 9.14 15.90
N ASP A 42 17.41 9.46 16.49
CA ASP A 42 17.18 9.44 17.93
C ASP A 42 15.74 8.98 18.25
N PRO A 43 15.59 7.74 18.77
CA PRO A 43 14.26 7.18 19.12
C PRO A 43 13.47 7.95 20.17
N THR A 44 14.09 8.88 20.87
CA THR A 44 13.43 9.77 21.85
C THR A 44 12.90 11.06 21.25
N SER A 45 13.20 11.32 19.97
CA SER A 45 12.71 12.50 19.25
C SER A 45 11.17 12.51 19.17
N PRO A 46 10.54 13.68 19.23
CA PRO A 46 9.10 13.80 19.00
C PRO A 46 8.73 13.32 17.59
N VAL A 47 7.69 12.50 17.49
CA VAL A 47 7.22 11.93 16.21
C VAL A 47 6.87 13.03 15.19
N ASN A 48 6.32 14.15 15.63
CA ASN A 48 5.94 15.29 14.78
C ASN A 48 7.13 16.05 14.16
N GLU A 49 8.36 15.71 14.55
CA GLU A 49 9.57 16.28 13.95
C GLU A 49 10.10 15.46 12.77
N CYS A 50 9.55 14.27 12.51
CA CYS A 50 9.95 13.49 11.35
C CYS A 50 9.44 14.10 10.03
N TYR A 51 10.14 13.75 8.95
CA TYR A 51 9.82 14.27 7.61
C TYR A 51 8.36 14.05 7.24
N ASP A 52 7.82 12.86 7.45
CA ASP A 52 6.44 12.53 7.08
C ASP A 52 5.41 13.46 7.70
N LEU A 53 5.51 13.71 9.01
CA LEU A 53 4.56 14.56 9.72
C LEU A 53 4.77 16.06 9.43
N LYS A 54 5.99 16.50 9.16
CA LYS A 54 6.25 17.87 8.68
C LYS A 54 5.56 18.12 7.33
N VAL A 55 5.69 17.18 6.40
CA VAL A 55 5.01 17.26 5.11
C VAL A 55 3.48 17.21 5.28
N TYR A 56 2.99 16.33 6.15
CA TYR A 56 1.56 16.25 6.43
C TYR A 56 1.01 17.54 7.04
N GLN A 57 1.72 18.16 7.99
CA GLN A 57 1.30 19.44 8.56
C GLN A 57 1.24 20.52 7.48
N HIS A 58 2.27 20.61 6.65
CA HIS A 58 2.27 21.54 5.51
C HIS A 58 1.09 21.31 4.55
N PHE A 59 0.78 20.02 4.29
CA PHE A 59 -0.36 19.63 3.45
C PHE A 59 -1.69 20.13 4.03
N ILE A 60 -1.90 20.00 5.34
CA ILE A 60 -3.10 20.47 6.03
C ILE A 60 -3.19 21.98 6.01
N ASP A 61 -2.10 22.69 6.31
CA ASP A 61 -2.04 24.16 6.37
C ASP A 61 -2.33 24.81 5.00
N ASN A 62 -1.90 24.19 3.91
CA ASN A 62 -2.16 24.66 2.55
C ASN A 62 -3.47 24.14 1.94
N GLY A 63 -4.18 23.26 2.67
CA GLY A 63 -5.46 22.66 2.29
C GLY A 63 -5.30 21.38 1.47
N LYS A 64 -6.22 20.45 1.68
CA LYS A 64 -6.27 19.16 0.93
C LYS A 64 -6.35 19.41 -0.58
N HIS A 65 -7.14 20.39 -0.99
CA HIS A 65 -7.07 21.00 -2.32
C HIS A 65 -6.21 22.27 -2.19
N ALA A 66 -5.00 22.21 -2.71
CA ALA A 66 -4.05 23.30 -2.58
C ALA A 66 -4.65 24.63 -3.06
N ARG A 67 -4.53 25.67 -2.25
CA ARG A 67 -5.10 27.00 -2.53
C ARG A 67 -4.24 27.82 -3.49
N LYS A 68 -2.94 27.54 -3.52
CA LYS A 68 -1.97 28.23 -4.37
C LYS A 68 -1.63 27.37 -5.58
N GLU A 69 -1.60 27.94 -6.77
CA GLU A 69 -1.20 27.24 -8.00
C GLU A 69 0.21 26.64 -7.91
N ALA A 70 1.16 27.36 -7.27
CA ALA A 70 2.52 26.88 -7.06
C ALA A 70 2.54 25.60 -6.20
N GLU A 71 1.71 25.51 -5.18
CA GLU A 71 1.56 24.31 -4.34
C GLU A 71 0.94 23.15 -5.13
N GLN A 72 -0.09 23.42 -5.96
CA GLN A 72 -0.68 22.42 -6.83
C GLN A 72 0.38 21.86 -7.81
N LEU A 73 1.18 22.74 -8.40
CA LEU A 73 2.26 22.34 -9.30
C LEU A 73 3.31 21.49 -8.57
N GLY A 74 3.74 21.91 -7.38
CA GLY A 74 4.70 21.16 -6.57
C GLY A 74 4.24 19.76 -6.24
N ARG A 75 2.99 19.61 -5.75
CA ARG A 75 2.39 18.29 -5.47
C ARG A 75 2.28 17.42 -6.73
N SER A 76 1.92 18.02 -7.86
CA SER A 76 1.81 17.29 -9.14
C SER A 76 3.17 16.83 -9.66
N LEU A 77 4.22 17.65 -9.53
CA LEU A 77 5.59 17.27 -9.90
C LEU A 77 6.13 16.16 -9.00
N HIS A 78 5.87 16.27 -7.69
CA HIS A 78 6.22 15.23 -6.72
C HIS A 78 5.56 13.90 -7.07
N ASP A 79 4.24 13.90 -7.26
CA ASP A 79 3.48 12.68 -7.55
C ASP A 79 3.92 12.05 -8.88
N PHE A 80 4.21 12.87 -9.89
CA PHE A 80 4.79 12.38 -11.14
C PHE A 80 6.16 11.74 -10.93
N ALA A 81 7.03 12.35 -10.13
CA ALA A 81 8.36 11.82 -9.83
C ALA A 81 8.27 10.48 -9.05
N ILE A 82 7.41 10.40 -8.03
CA ILE A 82 7.14 9.16 -7.29
C ILE A 82 6.60 8.06 -8.21
N TYR A 83 5.63 8.38 -9.07
CA TYR A 83 5.08 7.44 -10.04
C TYR A 83 6.16 6.89 -10.99
N LYS A 84 7.04 7.76 -11.46
CA LYS A 84 8.17 7.38 -12.33
C LYS A 84 9.15 6.44 -11.59
N GLU A 85 9.55 6.77 -10.36
CA GLU A 85 10.49 5.95 -9.59
C GLU A 85 9.85 4.62 -9.17
N MET A 86 8.55 4.60 -8.85
CA MET A 86 7.81 3.37 -8.59
C MET A 86 7.78 2.45 -9.81
N ASN A 87 7.49 2.98 -10.99
CA ASN A 87 7.52 2.18 -12.21
C ASN A 87 8.92 1.65 -12.54
N LYS A 88 9.96 2.42 -12.26
CA LYS A 88 11.35 1.96 -12.40
C LYS A 88 11.67 0.83 -11.40
N TYR A 89 11.18 0.93 -10.16
CA TYR A 89 11.32 -0.10 -9.16
C TYR A 89 10.58 -1.39 -9.56
N LEU A 90 9.33 -1.29 -9.99
CA LEU A 90 8.51 -2.43 -10.40
C LEU A 90 9.06 -3.21 -11.59
N LYS A 91 9.82 -2.56 -12.49
CA LYS A 91 10.50 -3.24 -13.62
C LYS A 91 11.51 -4.32 -13.20
N GLN A 92 11.92 -4.35 -11.94
CA GLN A 92 12.82 -5.37 -11.41
C GLN A 92 12.10 -6.69 -11.10
N PHE A 93 10.76 -6.70 -11.10
CA PHE A 93 9.93 -7.85 -10.74
C PHE A 93 9.14 -8.35 -11.95
N ASN A 94 8.86 -9.65 -11.95
CA ASN A 94 7.86 -10.18 -12.88
C ASN A 94 6.47 -9.66 -12.44
N PRO A 95 5.71 -8.96 -13.29
CA PRO A 95 4.40 -8.42 -12.93
C PRO A 95 3.45 -9.45 -12.31
N LEU A 96 3.47 -10.70 -12.79
CA LEU A 96 2.65 -11.79 -12.24
C LEU A 96 3.05 -12.21 -10.81
N THR A 97 4.13 -11.68 -10.27
CA THR A 97 4.54 -11.90 -8.88
C THR A 97 4.11 -10.78 -7.94
N VAL A 98 3.54 -9.69 -8.46
CA VAL A 98 3.08 -8.56 -7.66
C VAL A 98 1.68 -8.85 -7.14
N VAL A 99 1.55 -8.99 -5.81
CA VAL A 99 0.30 -9.37 -5.13
C VAL A 99 -0.16 -8.25 -4.21
N GLY A 100 -1.39 -7.79 -4.43
CA GLY A 100 -2.03 -6.77 -3.60
C GLY A 100 -2.74 -7.37 -2.39
N VAL A 101 -2.70 -6.67 -1.25
CA VAL A 101 -3.57 -6.95 -0.09
C VAL A 101 -4.34 -5.68 0.24
N MET A 102 -5.67 -5.77 0.16
CA MET A 102 -6.61 -4.70 0.47
C MET A 102 -7.42 -5.07 1.72
N GLY A 103 -7.49 -4.18 2.71
CA GLY A 103 -8.18 -4.47 3.96
C GLY A 103 -8.22 -3.30 4.92
N GLY A 104 -8.87 -3.50 6.06
CA GLY A 104 -9.18 -2.45 7.02
C GLY A 104 -7.96 -1.89 7.77
N HIS A 105 -7.87 -0.57 7.85
CA HIS A 105 -6.86 0.15 8.65
C HIS A 105 -7.08 0.02 10.16
N GLN A 106 -8.29 -0.35 10.60
CA GLN A 106 -8.66 -0.47 12.01
C GLN A 106 -8.31 -1.82 12.64
N LEU A 107 -7.77 -2.78 11.86
CA LEU A 107 -7.32 -4.07 12.37
C LEU A 107 -6.19 -3.84 13.36
N LYS A 108 -6.36 -4.38 14.57
CA LYS A 108 -5.39 -4.19 15.66
C LYS A 108 -4.28 -5.24 15.58
N ARG A 109 -3.09 -4.89 16.03
CA ARG A 109 -1.95 -5.81 16.20
C ARG A 109 -2.23 -6.98 17.15
N THR A 110 -3.28 -6.85 17.99
CA THR A 110 -3.75 -7.89 18.91
C THR A 110 -4.75 -8.85 18.28
N ASP A 111 -5.28 -8.54 17.11
CA ASP A 111 -6.31 -9.36 16.46
C ASP A 111 -5.69 -10.61 15.82
N THR A 112 -6.37 -11.73 15.90
CA THR A 112 -5.92 -12.99 15.29
C THR A 112 -5.71 -12.82 13.79
N THR A 113 -6.61 -12.13 13.11
CA THR A 113 -6.53 -11.84 11.69
C THR A 113 -5.29 -11.02 11.31
N PHE A 114 -4.78 -10.16 12.20
CA PHE A 114 -3.51 -9.47 11.97
C PHE A 114 -2.35 -10.47 11.83
N LYS A 115 -2.24 -11.42 12.75
CA LYS A 115 -1.22 -12.49 12.70
C LYS A 115 -1.40 -13.38 11.47
N GLU A 116 -2.63 -13.73 11.12
CA GLU A 116 -2.93 -14.53 9.92
C GLU A 116 -2.41 -13.83 8.66
N ILE A 117 -2.70 -12.53 8.49
CA ILE A 117 -2.20 -11.75 7.34
C ILE A 117 -0.66 -11.68 7.36
N VAL A 118 -0.03 -11.51 8.52
CA VAL A 118 1.44 -11.53 8.64
C VAL A 118 2.02 -12.84 8.14
N LEU A 119 1.48 -13.97 8.57
CA LEU A 119 1.95 -15.31 8.17
C LEU A 119 1.71 -15.59 6.69
N LEU A 120 0.55 -15.23 6.17
CA LEU A 120 0.22 -15.36 4.75
C LEU A 120 1.16 -14.51 3.89
N SER A 121 1.35 -13.24 4.23
CA SER A 121 2.25 -12.35 3.50
C SER A 121 3.71 -12.81 3.56
N LYS A 122 4.17 -13.29 4.73
CA LYS A 122 5.49 -13.90 4.88
C LYS A 122 5.67 -15.07 3.90
N ARG A 123 4.73 -16.01 3.89
CA ARG A 123 4.75 -17.19 3.02
C ARG A 123 4.75 -16.81 1.53
N LEU A 124 3.89 -15.87 1.12
CA LEU A 124 3.84 -15.39 -0.27
C LEU A 124 5.16 -14.72 -0.68
N THR A 125 5.75 -13.95 0.21
CA THR A 125 7.06 -13.31 -0.02
C THR A 125 8.17 -14.34 -0.18
N GLU A 126 8.19 -15.39 0.64
CA GLU A 126 9.14 -16.51 0.54
C GLU A 126 8.97 -17.29 -0.76
N LEU A 127 7.76 -17.34 -1.31
CA LEU A 127 7.43 -17.91 -2.63
C LEU A 127 7.72 -16.96 -3.80
N GLY A 128 8.37 -15.81 -3.53
CA GLY A 128 8.82 -14.86 -4.54
C GLY A 128 7.77 -13.83 -4.96
N SER A 129 6.75 -13.58 -4.15
CA SER A 129 5.83 -12.47 -4.40
C SER A 129 6.40 -11.14 -3.88
N LEU A 130 6.17 -10.07 -4.63
CA LEU A 130 6.27 -8.69 -4.14
C LEU A 130 4.90 -8.31 -3.55
N MET A 131 4.87 -8.13 -2.23
CA MET A 131 3.64 -7.73 -1.55
C MET A 131 3.40 -6.22 -1.67
N VAL A 132 2.20 -5.82 -2.06
CA VAL A 132 1.79 -4.43 -2.22
C VAL A 132 0.53 -4.14 -1.41
N SER A 133 0.48 -3.00 -0.75
CA SER A 133 -0.71 -2.52 -0.07
C SER A 133 -0.78 -0.99 -0.03
N GLY A 134 -1.85 -0.44 0.56
CA GLY A 134 -1.95 1.00 0.82
C GLY A 134 -0.91 1.56 1.78
N GLY A 135 -0.06 0.73 2.36
CA GLY A 135 1.10 1.16 3.14
C GLY A 135 0.78 1.83 4.48
N GLY A 136 -0.46 1.78 4.96
CA GLY A 136 -0.91 2.32 6.23
C GLY A 136 -0.97 1.29 7.37
N PRO A 137 -1.73 1.55 8.44
CA PRO A 137 -1.92 0.64 9.56
C PRO A 137 -2.84 -0.56 9.24
N GLY A 138 -3.01 -1.44 10.18
CA GLY A 138 -3.94 -2.56 10.15
C GLY A 138 -3.52 -3.66 9.18
N ALA A 139 -4.41 -4.10 8.29
CA ALA A 139 -4.12 -5.14 7.31
C ALA A 139 -2.94 -4.78 6.40
N MET A 140 -2.77 -3.49 6.09
CA MET A 140 -1.66 -2.97 5.32
C MET A 140 -0.33 -3.15 6.06
N GLU A 141 -0.29 -2.79 7.35
CA GLU A 141 0.89 -3.03 8.20
C GLU A 141 1.21 -4.53 8.30
N ALA A 142 0.20 -5.37 8.56
CA ALA A 142 0.38 -6.82 8.66
C ALA A 142 1.01 -7.40 7.39
N THR A 143 0.59 -6.91 6.22
CA THR A 143 1.16 -7.29 4.93
C THR A 143 2.66 -7.00 4.85
N HIS A 144 3.08 -5.80 5.21
CA HIS A 144 4.48 -5.40 5.12
C HIS A 144 5.33 -6.01 6.23
N LEU A 145 4.77 -6.20 7.43
CA LEU A 145 5.44 -6.92 8.51
C LEU A 145 5.73 -8.38 8.11
N GLY A 146 4.76 -9.06 7.47
CA GLY A 146 4.97 -10.42 6.97
C GLY A 146 6.09 -10.47 5.93
N ALA A 147 6.11 -9.54 4.98
CA ALA A 147 7.18 -9.44 3.99
C ALA A 147 8.54 -9.12 4.64
N TRP A 148 8.57 -8.26 5.67
CA TRP A 148 9.77 -7.93 6.43
C TRP A 148 10.33 -9.14 7.18
N LEU A 149 9.46 -9.98 7.77
CA LEU A 149 9.82 -11.16 8.52
C LEU A 149 10.00 -12.43 7.65
N ALA A 150 9.95 -12.31 6.33
CA ALA A 150 10.20 -13.44 5.44
C ALA A 150 11.60 -14.03 5.68
N GLY A 151 11.69 -15.36 5.69
CA GLY A 151 12.89 -16.11 6.06
C GLY A 151 13.12 -16.30 7.56
N ARG A 152 12.31 -15.69 8.43
CA ARG A 152 12.37 -15.87 9.89
C ARG A 152 11.55 -17.09 10.32
N THR A 153 11.87 -17.67 11.47
CA THR A 153 11.09 -18.76 12.06
C THR A 153 9.76 -18.26 12.63
N ASN A 154 8.83 -19.16 12.90
CA ASN A 154 7.55 -18.78 13.51
C ASN A 154 7.72 -18.23 14.93
N GLU A 155 8.71 -18.70 15.68
CA GLU A 155 9.07 -18.20 17.01
C GLU A 155 9.58 -16.74 16.93
N GLU A 156 10.40 -16.41 15.94
CA GLU A 156 10.85 -15.02 15.70
C GLU A 156 9.66 -14.11 15.27
N VAL A 157 8.72 -14.64 14.48
CA VAL A 157 7.49 -13.90 14.14
C VAL A 157 6.66 -13.63 15.40
N ASP A 158 6.49 -14.63 16.27
CA ASP A 158 5.75 -14.47 17.52
C ASP A 158 6.44 -13.49 18.48
N GLU A 159 7.76 -13.46 18.50
CA GLU A 159 8.52 -12.48 19.25
C GLU A 159 8.33 -11.05 18.71
N ALA A 160 8.42 -10.86 17.39
CA ALA A 160 8.17 -9.59 16.75
C ALA A 160 6.75 -9.07 17.02
N LEU A 161 5.73 -9.95 16.92
CA LEU A 161 4.35 -9.61 17.24
C LEU A 161 4.18 -9.20 18.71
N LYS A 162 4.85 -9.87 19.66
CA LYS A 162 4.82 -9.49 21.09
C LYS A 162 5.40 -8.09 21.32
N MET A 163 6.45 -7.71 20.59
CA MET A 163 7.05 -6.37 20.70
C MET A 163 6.08 -5.26 20.27
N LEU A 164 5.12 -5.56 19.41
CA LEU A 164 4.14 -4.59 18.90
C LEU A 164 2.92 -4.41 19.84
N LEU A 165 2.69 -5.35 20.78
CA LEU A 165 1.51 -5.33 21.66
C LEU A 165 1.35 -4.06 22.52
N PRO A 166 2.43 -3.36 22.97
CA PRO A 166 2.27 -2.12 23.75
C PRO A 166 1.54 -1.01 23.00
N ALA A 167 1.54 -1.03 21.66
CA ALA A 167 0.84 -0.05 20.83
C ALA A 167 -0.02 -0.78 19.77
N PRO A 168 -1.19 -1.31 20.16
CA PRO A 168 -2.01 -2.17 19.31
C PRO A 168 -2.65 -1.46 18.13
N THR A 169 -2.82 -0.15 18.19
CA THR A 169 -3.43 0.67 17.14
C THR A 169 -2.54 1.86 16.78
N PHE A 170 -2.71 2.42 15.58
CA PHE A 170 -1.96 3.59 15.15
C PHE A 170 -2.31 4.89 15.91
N HIS A 171 -3.33 4.86 16.77
CA HIS A 171 -3.66 5.94 17.70
C HIS A 171 -2.84 5.88 19.00
N ASP A 172 -2.19 4.75 19.27
CA ASP A 172 -1.43 4.57 20.50
C ASP A 172 -0.06 5.21 20.38
N GLU A 173 0.37 5.89 21.44
CA GLU A 173 1.74 6.35 21.55
C GLU A 173 2.70 5.16 21.42
N GLY A 174 3.74 5.33 20.60
CA GLY A 174 4.73 4.25 20.39
C GLY A 174 4.41 3.32 19.22
N TRP A 175 3.35 3.53 18.44
CA TRP A 175 3.05 2.66 17.30
C TRP A 175 4.20 2.62 16.28
N ILE A 176 4.79 3.78 15.94
CA ILE A 176 5.94 3.86 15.03
C ILE A 176 7.21 3.34 15.71
N THR A 177 7.46 3.74 16.96
CA THR A 177 8.71 3.37 17.65
C THR A 177 8.82 1.89 17.92
N THR A 178 7.74 1.20 18.31
CA THR A 178 7.72 -0.26 18.46
C THR A 178 7.98 -0.97 17.14
N ALA A 179 7.45 -0.47 16.02
CA ALA A 179 7.73 -1.02 14.69
C ALA A 179 9.22 -0.84 14.31
N LEU A 180 9.81 0.34 14.58
CA LEU A 180 11.23 0.58 14.35
C LEU A 180 12.13 -0.29 15.24
N GLU A 181 11.67 -0.64 16.46
CA GLU A 181 12.37 -1.59 17.33
C GLU A 181 12.36 -3.01 16.76
N VAL A 182 11.23 -3.47 16.26
CA VAL A 182 11.12 -4.76 15.55
C VAL A 182 12.08 -4.78 14.35
N MET A 183 12.14 -3.72 13.56
CA MET A 183 13.06 -3.64 12.42
C MET A 183 14.54 -3.71 12.85
N ARG A 184 14.89 -3.10 13.99
CA ARG A 184 16.26 -3.17 14.55
C ARG A 184 16.61 -4.56 15.06
N GLN A 185 15.68 -5.25 15.71
CA GLN A 185 15.89 -6.59 16.24
C GLN A 185 15.90 -7.65 15.15
N PHE A 186 15.08 -7.48 14.12
CA PHE A 186 14.95 -8.40 12.99
C PHE A 186 15.33 -7.72 11.67
N PRO A 187 16.59 -7.28 11.49
CA PRO A 187 16.99 -6.62 10.25
C PRO A 187 16.91 -7.59 9.08
N GLN A 188 16.52 -7.06 7.94
CA GLN A 188 16.49 -7.80 6.68
C GLN A 188 16.85 -6.89 5.50
N THR A 189 17.38 -7.48 4.40
CA THR A 189 17.77 -6.78 3.16
C THR A 189 17.48 -7.59 1.90
N LYS A 190 16.84 -8.76 2.05
CA LYS A 190 16.64 -9.71 0.96
C LYS A 190 15.26 -9.59 0.34
N TYR A 191 14.26 -9.35 1.16
CA TYR A 191 12.88 -9.36 0.74
C TYR A 191 12.35 -7.94 0.58
N HIS A 192 11.40 -7.77 -0.34
CA HIS A 192 10.88 -6.48 -0.73
C HIS A 192 9.36 -6.43 -0.59
N SER A 193 8.87 -5.24 -0.30
CA SER A 193 7.45 -4.91 -0.36
C SER A 193 7.26 -3.45 -0.72
N LEU A 194 6.11 -3.09 -1.30
CA LEU A 194 5.82 -1.73 -1.75
C LEU A 194 4.55 -1.21 -1.09
N GLY A 195 4.70 -0.23 -0.21
CA GLY A 195 3.59 0.54 0.34
C GLY A 195 3.22 1.71 -0.57
N ILE A 196 1.90 1.95 -0.78
CA ILE A 196 1.42 3.06 -1.62
C ILE A 196 0.45 3.95 -0.81
N PRO A 197 0.94 4.71 0.18
CA PRO A 197 0.10 5.59 1.01
C PRO A 197 -0.14 6.96 0.37
N THR A 198 -0.97 7.77 1.04
CA THR A 198 -1.25 9.16 0.66
C THR A 198 -1.22 10.09 1.86
N TRP A 199 -0.79 11.35 1.65
CA TRP A 199 -0.94 12.41 2.67
C TRP A 199 -2.39 12.88 2.85
N LEU A 200 -3.34 12.52 1.96
CA LEU A 200 -4.76 12.83 2.19
C LEU A 200 -5.26 12.22 3.51
N TYR A 201 -4.78 11.03 3.83
CA TYR A 201 -5.04 10.31 5.07
C TYR A 201 -3.80 10.29 5.99
N GLY A 202 -3.01 11.37 6.00
CA GLY A 202 -1.74 11.42 6.72
C GLY A 202 -1.84 11.38 8.25
N HIS A 203 -3.06 11.38 8.81
CA HIS A 203 -3.33 11.00 10.20
C HIS A 203 -3.18 9.49 10.43
N GLU A 204 -3.18 8.69 9.36
CA GLU A 204 -2.80 7.29 9.35
C GLU A 204 -1.34 7.21 8.87
N PRO A 205 -0.35 7.01 9.77
CA PRO A 205 1.05 7.03 9.38
C PRO A 205 1.39 5.83 8.48
N PRO A 206 2.34 5.98 7.55
CA PRO A 206 2.86 4.85 6.79
C PRO A 206 3.47 3.79 7.70
N THR A 207 3.24 2.52 7.39
CA THR A 207 3.93 1.46 8.12
C THR A 207 5.44 1.48 7.85
N PRO A 208 6.29 1.44 8.90
CA PRO A 208 7.74 1.39 8.70
C PRO A 208 8.23 0.12 8.00
N PHE A 209 7.45 -0.98 8.03
CA PHE A 209 7.86 -2.27 7.49
C PHE A 209 7.89 -2.36 5.96
N ALA A 210 7.25 -1.43 5.24
CA ALA A 210 7.37 -1.38 3.79
C ALA A 210 8.80 -0.99 3.39
N THR A 211 9.46 -1.82 2.59
CA THR A 211 10.85 -1.57 2.18
C THR A 211 10.96 -0.41 1.21
N GLU A 212 9.95 -0.23 0.37
CA GLU A 212 9.77 0.91 -0.52
C GLU A 212 8.40 1.51 -0.33
N ILE A 213 8.31 2.84 -0.36
CA ILE A 213 7.07 3.58 -0.10
C ILE A 213 6.87 4.62 -1.20
N ALA A 214 5.84 4.42 -2.02
CA ALA A 214 5.39 5.40 -3.01
C ALA A 214 4.27 6.26 -2.40
N LYS A 215 4.60 7.36 -1.72
CA LYS A 215 3.61 8.20 -1.05
C LYS A 215 3.18 9.37 -1.93
N PHE A 216 1.87 9.51 -2.13
CA PHE A 216 1.28 10.50 -3.03
C PHE A 216 0.52 11.60 -2.28
N PHE A 217 0.43 12.78 -2.89
CA PHE A 217 -0.49 13.84 -2.45
C PHE A 217 -1.91 13.62 -2.97
N VAL A 218 -2.05 13.15 -4.23
CA VAL A 218 -3.35 12.97 -4.91
C VAL A 218 -3.84 11.54 -4.70
N ASN A 219 -4.93 11.40 -3.93
CA ASN A 219 -5.47 10.08 -3.55
C ASN A 219 -5.98 9.26 -4.74
N SER A 220 -6.59 9.88 -5.75
CA SER A 220 -7.06 9.18 -6.94
C SER A 220 -5.91 8.53 -7.73
N VAL A 221 -4.75 9.17 -7.81
CA VAL A 221 -3.54 8.59 -8.41
C VAL A 221 -3.09 7.38 -7.60
N ARG A 222 -3.08 7.50 -6.28
CA ARG A 222 -2.70 6.42 -5.36
C ARG A 222 -3.66 5.21 -5.46
N GLU A 223 -4.97 5.44 -5.44
CA GLU A 223 -5.97 4.38 -5.50
C GLU A 223 -5.89 3.59 -6.81
N ASP A 224 -5.83 4.30 -7.92
CA ASP A 224 -5.68 3.67 -9.24
C ASP A 224 -4.37 2.87 -9.33
N THR A 225 -3.27 3.44 -8.85
CA THR A 225 -1.95 2.82 -8.92
C THR A 225 -1.86 1.47 -8.21
N ILE A 226 -2.45 1.32 -7.01
CA ILE A 226 -2.40 0.06 -6.25
C ILE A 226 -2.97 -1.11 -7.07
N LEU A 227 -4.12 -0.90 -7.69
CA LEU A 227 -4.82 -1.94 -8.43
C LEU A 227 -4.12 -2.24 -9.77
N THR A 228 -3.59 -1.20 -10.40
CA THR A 228 -2.94 -1.32 -11.72
C THR A 228 -1.57 -1.99 -11.69
N VAL A 229 -0.97 -2.21 -10.52
CA VAL A 229 0.34 -2.88 -10.40
C VAL A 229 0.23 -4.33 -9.90
N ALA A 230 -0.90 -4.73 -9.31
CA ALA A 230 -1.09 -6.03 -8.65
C ALA A 230 -1.53 -7.13 -9.63
N TYR A 231 -0.78 -7.33 -10.70
CA TYR A 231 -1.11 -8.31 -11.76
C TYR A 231 -1.14 -9.77 -11.28
N GLY A 232 -0.45 -10.09 -10.19
CA GLY A 232 -0.43 -11.43 -9.61
C GLY A 232 -1.72 -11.82 -8.91
N GLY A 233 -2.55 -10.85 -8.58
CA GLY A 233 -3.84 -11.01 -7.90
C GLY A 233 -3.99 -10.10 -6.69
N ILE A 234 -5.21 -9.96 -6.21
CA ILE A 234 -5.54 -9.14 -5.04
C ILE A 234 -6.26 -9.99 -4.00
N ILE A 235 -5.76 -9.93 -2.76
CA ILE A 235 -6.36 -10.54 -1.58
C ILE A 235 -7.16 -9.46 -0.85
N TYR A 236 -8.46 -9.65 -0.73
CA TYR A 236 -9.36 -8.78 0.02
C TYR A 236 -9.60 -9.39 1.40
N THR A 237 -9.09 -8.75 2.45
CA THR A 237 -9.41 -9.05 3.85
C THR A 237 -10.57 -8.17 4.33
N PRO A 238 -11.24 -8.48 5.45
CA PRO A 238 -12.29 -7.63 5.99
C PRO A 238 -11.89 -6.16 6.06
N GLY A 239 -12.74 -5.30 5.52
CA GLY A 239 -12.43 -3.87 5.38
C GLY A 239 -13.68 -3.00 5.33
N SER A 240 -13.51 -1.70 5.06
CA SER A 240 -14.58 -0.72 5.04
C SER A 240 -14.82 -0.14 3.64
N ALA A 241 -15.33 1.08 3.56
CA ALA A 241 -15.72 1.73 2.30
C ALA A 241 -14.58 1.79 1.25
N GLY A 242 -13.34 2.04 1.66
CA GLY A 242 -12.19 2.05 0.75
C GLY A 242 -11.98 0.69 0.11
N THR A 243 -12.03 -0.39 0.91
CA THR A 243 -11.90 -1.76 0.39
C THR A 243 -13.03 -2.11 -0.58
N MET A 244 -14.27 -1.63 -0.33
CA MET A 244 -15.38 -1.80 -1.27
C MET A 244 -15.11 -1.08 -2.60
N GLN A 245 -14.60 0.13 -2.56
CA GLN A 245 -14.21 0.88 -3.76
C GLN A 245 -13.17 0.09 -4.56
N GLU A 246 -12.13 -0.41 -3.90
CA GLU A 246 -11.06 -1.21 -4.52
C GLU A 246 -11.60 -2.49 -5.17
N VAL A 247 -12.55 -3.19 -4.52
CA VAL A 247 -13.21 -4.38 -5.10
C VAL A 247 -13.92 -4.06 -6.42
N PHE A 248 -14.72 -2.99 -6.46
CA PHE A 248 -15.47 -2.65 -7.67
C PHE A 248 -14.59 -2.06 -8.76
N GLN A 249 -13.53 -1.33 -8.39
CA GLN A 249 -12.57 -0.81 -9.36
C GLN A 249 -11.82 -1.96 -10.05
N GLU A 250 -11.33 -2.94 -9.29
CA GLU A 250 -10.68 -4.13 -9.84
C GLU A 250 -11.65 -4.97 -10.67
N ALA A 251 -12.90 -5.14 -10.21
CA ALA A 251 -13.92 -5.83 -10.99
C ALA A 251 -14.16 -5.17 -12.36
N VAL A 252 -14.12 -3.84 -12.43
CA VAL A 252 -14.23 -3.10 -13.69
C VAL A 252 -12.99 -3.29 -14.57
N GLN A 253 -11.78 -3.25 -13.99
CA GLN A 253 -10.53 -3.47 -14.72
C GLN A 253 -10.50 -4.87 -15.33
N ASN A 254 -10.85 -5.89 -14.56
CA ASN A 254 -10.95 -7.28 -15.01
C ASN A 254 -12.05 -7.45 -16.07
N HIS A 255 -13.22 -6.83 -15.86
CA HIS A 255 -14.33 -6.90 -16.83
C HIS A 255 -13.91 -6.44 -18.23
N TYR A 256 -13.22 -5.32 -18.31
CA TYR A 256 -12.74 -4.74 -19.57
C TYR A 256 -11.40 -5.31 -20.02
N MET A 257 -10.74 -6.11 -19.19
CA MET A 257 -9.34 -6.54 -19.42
C MET A 257 -8.44 -5.35 -19.73
N SER A 258 -8.55 -4.30 -18.92
CA SER A 258 -7.89 -3.01 -19.15
C SER A 258 -6.37 -3.11 -19.27
N PHE A 259 -5.79 -4.17 -18.69
CA PHE A 259 -4.36 -4.47 -18.75
C PHE A 259 -4.06 -5.78 -19.50
N GLU A 260 -4.94 -6.17 -20.42
CA GLU A 260 -4.85 -7.41 -21.20
C GLU A 260 -4.87 -8.71 -20.38
N LEU A 261 -5.12 -8.60 -19.09
CA LEU A 261 -5.16 -9.69 -18.13
C LEU A 261 -6.30 -9.46 -17.14
N SER A 262 -6.92 -10.56 -16.68
CA SER A 262 -7.77 -10.56 -15.48
C SER A 262 -6.99 -11.20 -14.35
N SER A 263 -6.81 -10.48 -13.25
CA SER A 263 -6.12 -10.97 -12.06
C SER A 263 -7.07 -11.68 -11.09
N PRO A 264 -6.60 -12.63 -10.28
CA PRO A 264 -7.39 -13.24 -9.22
C PRO A 264 -7.89 -12.21 -8.20
N MET A 265 -9.17 -12.26 -7.88
CA MET A 265 -9.82 -11.52 -6.80
C MET A 265 -10.16 -12.50 -5.68
N ILE A 266 -9.33 -12.55 -4.65
CA ILE A 266 -9.43 -13.54 -3.56
C ILE A 266 -10.04 -12.89 -2.33
N PHE A 267 -11.21 -13.33 -1.93
CA PHE A 267 -11.94 -12.84 -0.76
C PHE A 267 -11.61 -13.74 0.43
N LEU A 268 -10.78 -13.27 1.35
CA LEU A 268 -10.39 -13.98 2.56
C LEU A 268 -11.32 -13.59 3.70
N GLY A 269 -12.01 -14.58 4.31
CA GLY A 269 -13.02 -14.38 5.34
C GLY A 269 -14.44 -14.61 4.82
N LYS A 270 -14.84 -15.88 4.63
CA LYS A 270 -16.14 -16.26 4.03
C LYS A 270 -17.32 -15.55 4.69
N LYS A 271 -17.40 -15.59 6.03
CA LYS A 271 -18.52 -15.00 6.77
C LYS A 271 -18.65 -13.50 6.47
N PHE A 272 -17.55 -12.77 6.52
CA PHE A 272 -17.54 -11.33 6.23
C PHE A 272 -18.09 -11.02 4.84
N TRP A 273 -17.56 -11.70 3.82
CA TRP A 273 -17.87 -11.43 2.43
C TRP A 273 -19.19 -11.99 1.92
N THR A 274 -19.87 -12.85 2.73
CA THR A 274 -21.17 -13.43 2.35
C THR A 274 -22.32 -12.98 3.24
N GLU A 275 -22.06 -12.60 4.51
CA GLU A 275 -23.09 -12.28 5.49
C GLU A 275 -22.99 -10.84 6.00
N GLU A 276 -21.80 -10.41 6.46
CA GLU A 276 -21.62 -9.10 7.09
C GLU A 276 -21.59 -7.97 6.04
N GLN A 277 -20.82 -8.17 4.98
CA GLN A 277 -20.81 -7.33 3.78
C GLN A 277 -20.87 -8.22 2.53
N PRO A 278 -22.07 -8.59 2.06
CA PRO A 278 -22.26 -9.64 1.06
C PRO A 278 -21.90 -9.19 -0.38
N VAL A 279 -20.68 -8.71 -0.57
CA VAL A 279 -20.17 -8.28 -1.88
C VAL A 279 -19.90 -9.46 -2.79
N TYR A 280 -19.39 -10.59 -2.26
CA TYR A 280 -19.07 -11.75 -3.06
C TYR A 280 -20.30 -12.34 -3.78
N PRO A 281 -21.43 -12.64 -3.10
CA PRO A 281 -22.65 -13.07 -3.78
C PRO A 281 -23.20 -12.02 -4.75
N PHE A 282 -23.04 -10.72 -4.46
CA PHE A 282 -23.47 -9.68 -5.38
C PHE A 282 -22.65 -9.68 -6.68
N LEU A 283 -21.32 -9.83 -6.61
CA LEU A 283 -20.48 -9.98 -7.79
C LEU A 283 -20.86 -11.23 -8.61
N GLN A 284 -21.12 -12.36 -7.94
CA GLN A 284 -21.61 -13.57 -8.61
C GLN A 284 -22.94 -13.34 -9.33
N GLN A 285 -23.87 -12.62 -8.71
CA GLN A 285 -25.13 -12.24 -9.33
C GLN A 285 -24.90 -11.38 -10.58
N LEU A 286 -24.02 -10.38 -10.53
CA LEU A 286 -23.69 -9.53 -11.67
C LEU A 286 -23.08 -10.34 -12.83
N ILE A 287 -22.25 -11.34 -12.53
CA ILE A 287 -21.73 -12.28 -13.53
C ILE A 287 -22.86 -13.11 -14.15
N SER A 288 -23.74 -13.69 -13.33
CA SER A 288 -24.87 -14.52 -13.81
C SER A 288 -25.85 -13.74 -14.71
N MET A 289 -26.01 -12.46 -14.45
CA MET A 289 -26.81 -11.53 -15.25
C MET A 289 -26.08 -11.03 -16.52
N GLY A 290 -24.86 -11.46 -16.78
CA GLY A 290 -24.03 -11.00 -17.89
C GLY A 290 -23.57 -9.54 -17.79
N LYS A 291 -23.67 -8.91 -16.60
CA LYS A 291 -23.24 -7.52 -16.36
C LYS A 291 -21.73 -7.42 -16.18
N TYR A 292 -21.11 -8.44 -15.58
CA TYR A 292 -19.67 -8.58 -15.46
C TYR A 292 -19.19 -9.85 -16.15
N LYS A 293 -17.99 -9.84 -16.69
CA LYS A 293 -17.30 -10.98 -17.29
C LYS A 293 -15.81 -10.93 -16.91
N ASN A 294 -15.10 -12.01 -17.16
CA ASN A 294 -13.64 -12.11 -16.92
C ASN A 294 -13.21 -11.96 -15.44
N LEU A 295 -14.13 -12.03 -14.48
CA LEU A 295 -13.78 -11.97 -13.06
C LEU A 295 -13.31 -13.35 -12.56
N LEU A 296 -12.12 -13.43 -12.02
CA LEU A 296 -11.56 -14.64 -11.42
C LEU A 296 -11.77 -14.57 -9.90
N LEU A 297 -12.99 -14.90 -9.46
CA LEU A 297 -13.40 -14.80 -8.06
C LEU A 297 -13.06 -16.07 -7.27
N SER A 298 -12.43 -15.91 -6.11
CA SER A 298 -12.22 -16.97 -5.11
C SER A 298 -12.70 -16.47 -3.73
N LEU A 299 -13.27 -17.38 -2.92
CA LEU A 299 -13.74 -17.09 -1.56
C LEU A 299 -13.26 -18.20 -0.63
N THR A 300 -12.48 -17.85 0.37
CA THR A 300 -11.86 -18.84 1.25
C THR A 300 -11.61 -18.29 2.66
N ASP A 301 -11.42 -19.22 3.62
CA ASP A 301 -10.86 -18.97 4.95
C ASP A 301 -9.48 -19.63 5.11
N SER A 302 -8.91 -20.18 4.02
CA SER A 302 -7.67 -20.98 4.03
C SER A 302 -6.54 -20.25 3.34
N ASP A 303 -5.45 -20.00 4.06
CA ASP A 303 -4.19 -19.47 3.51
C ASP A 303 -3.60 -20.40 2.44
N ASP A 304 -3.77 -21.73 2.58
CA ASP A 304 -3.31 -22.69 1.59
C ASP A 304 -4.04 -22.51 0.25
N GLU A 305 -5.36 -22.33 0.28
CA GLU A 305 -6.16 -22.07 -0.93
C GLU A 305 -5.79 -20.70 -1.57
N VAL A 306 -5.48 -19.67 -0.77
CA VAL A 306 -4.98 -18.39 -1.28
C VAL A 306 -3.67 -18.60 -2.04
N VAL A 307 -2.71 -19.28 -1.42
CA VAL A 307 -1.39 -19.55 -2.02
C VAL A 307 -1.54 -20.37 -3.29
N GLU A 308 -2.32 -21.46 -3.26
CA GLU A 308 -2.57 -22.34 -4.41
C GLU A 308 -3.17 -21.53 -5.59
N THR A 309 -4.21 -20.74 -5.34
CA THR A 309 -4.87 -19.90 -6.35
C THR A 309 -3.87 -18.96 -7.04
N LEU A 310 -3.03 -18.26 -6.26
CA LEU A 310 -2.04 -17.34 -6.80
C LEU A 310 -0.91 -18.06 -7.56
N MET A 311 -0.42 -19.18 -7.04
CA MET A 311 0.65 -19.94 -7.70
C MET A 311 0.17 -20.59 -8.99
N ASP A 312 -1.04 -21.14 -9.01
CA ASP A 312 -1.64 -21.72 -10.22
C ASP A 312 -1.91 -20.64 -11.27
N PHE A 313 -2.41 -19.49 -10.86
CA PHE A 313 -2.57 -18.35 -11.75
C PHE A 313 -1.23 -17.94 -12.37
N ARG A 314 -0.19 -17.73 -11.56
CA ARG A 314 1.16 -17.36 -12.02
C ARG A 314 1.74 -18.35 -13.02
N LYS A 315 1.50 -19.65 -12.81
CA LYS A 315 1.97 -20.73 -13.69
C LYS A 315 1.24 -20.75 -15.03
N ASN A 316 -0.05 -20.45 -15.04
CA ASN A 316 -0.92 -20.60 -16.20
C ASN A 316 -1.13 -19.30 -16.99
N ALA A 317 -0.99 -18.14 -16.32
CA ALA A 317 -1.14 -16.86 -16.98
C ALA A 317 0.04 -16.60 -17.96
N ARG A 318 -0.32 -16.19 -19.17
CA ARG A 318 0.64 -15.71 -20.18
C ARG A 318 0.34 -14.25 -20.44
N MET A 319 1.24 -13.39 -20.05
CA MET A 319 1.17 -12.00 -20.52
C MET A 319 1.39 -12.00 -22.03
N LYS A 320 0.52 -11.33 -22.76
CA LYS A 320 0.76 -11.08 -24.18
C LYS A 320 1.99 -10.16 -24.29
N SER A 321 3.03 -10.64 -24.92
CA SER A 321 4.28 -9.91 -25.20
C SER A 321 4.06 -8.85 -26.29
#